data_16db35d0ca07218c3dd6034efe0af2b7
#
_entry.id   16db35d0ca07218c3dd6034efe0af2b7
#
_cell.length_a   1.000
_cell.length_b   1.000
_cell.length_c   1.000
_cell.angle_alpha   90.00
_cell.angle_beta   90.00
_cell.angle_gamma   90.00
#
_symmetry.space_group_name_H-M   'P 1'
#
loop_
_entity.id
_entity.type
_entity.pdbx_description
1 polymer ?
#
loop_
_entity_poly.entity_id
_entity_poly.type
_entity_poly.pdbx_seq_one_letter_code
_entity_poly.pdbx_strand_id
1 'polypeptide(L)'
;MPGRLLVTYSNSSNFVSTTAEYLESVAKYCSMEVRYAHVTNNAKLDFDLDEFDAVFQSYCVRLPVDNYVSSDYLEKLKRFRGVKLLAAQDEYEDTSKLKRAMKDIGYHVFFTNAAGAMIEKLYPRVEFPKTEFVTVLTGYVPERFETGRRNILPLRERPIHIGYRCRQLPAYFGRLGFEKFEIGRRMREICIERGIPCDIEWTEDKRLYGEAWYDFIGSCRANLGSETGSNVFDFSGQLRAKYEKLSTARGEPVPFEEFRAYTDPIEAEYDIGQLSPRIFEAAAMRTPLILFSGKYLGIIAPGEHYIELKQDFSNIDEVLEGLENLDGLERMAERAYDRLVGAGEFSYRRFIGMVEDAIRRKAAELDVPLREPTGRFGPAEVGIEPKGLAEFLEQPTVAPRHPAFFWYQDVLQQNRLYAKHVDYLNGYIVKQNKFLSEEIARLNEFYSGHIEHLNSIINQTSGLSVRGVPGNPRRRRMTLGAAMQRLVENPAARRLGRKITASLPAPIGKRIKSGVILMLDRF
;
A
#
# COMPACT_ATOMS: atom_id res chain seq x y z
N MET A 1 31.28 22.54 14.24
CA MET A 1 31.25 22.14 15.66
C MET A 1 30.15 21.14 15.82
N PRO A 2 30.38 20.07 16.54
CA PRO A 2 29.29 19.16 16.88
C PRO A 2 28.26 19.91 17.71
N GLY A 3 27.09 19.37 17.90
CA GLY A 3 25.97 19.90 18.69
C GLY A 3 25.17 18.76 19.20
N ARG A 4 24.07 19.00 19.92
CA ARG A 4 23.17 17.99 20.45
C ARG A 4 21.79 18.16 19.85
N LEU A 5 21.33 17.14 19.12
CA LEU A 5 20.07 17.16 18.41
C LEU A 5 19.09 16.13 19.00
N LEU A 6 17.92 16.59 19.42
CA LEU A 6 16.79 15.72 19.71
C LEU A 6 15.93 15.54 18.45
N VAL A 7 15.73 14.32 18.03
CA VAL A 7 14.79 13.96 16.97
C VAL A 7 13.54 13.36 17.59
N THR A 8 12.39 13.98 17.34
CA THR A 8 11.14 13.49 17.91
C THR A 8 10.33 12.72 16.85
N TYR A 9 9.72 11.63 17.26
CA TYR A 9 9.01 10.72 16.37
C TYR A 9 7.75 10.11 16.99
N SER A 10 6.97 9.41 16.17
CA SER A 10 5.81 8.61 16.61
C SER A 10 6.10 7.12 16.45
N ASN A 11 6.00 6.35 17.52
CA ASN A 11 6.11 4.89 17.44
C ASN A 11 4.93 4.23 16.70
N SER A 12 3.86 4.99 16.46
CA SER A 12 2.69 4.54 15.70
C SER A 12 2.87 4.58 14.18
N SER A 13 4.00 5.14 13.69
CA SER A 13 4.24 5.35 12.25
C SER A 13 5.55 4.70 11.75
N ASN A 14 6.43 4.28 12.65
CA ASN A 14 7.78 3.81 12.33
C ASN A 14 7.85 2.38 11.79
N PHE A 15 6.72 1.65 11.76
CA PHE A 15 6.63 0.33 11.12
C PHE A 15 6.69 0.40 9.58
N VAL A 16 6.48 1.59 8.99
CA VAL A 16 6.62 1.81 7.55
C VAL A 16 8.09 2.02 7.22
N SER A 17 8.64 1.20 6.31
CA SER A 17 10.08 1.21 5.97
C SER A 17 10.60 2.60 5.61
N THR A 18 9.84 3.38 4.83
CA THR A 18 10.23 4.73 4.44
C THR A 18 10.31 5.69 5.64
N THR A 19 9.44 5.52 6.65
CA THR A 19 9.51 6.31 7.89
C THR A 19 10.69 5.89 8.75
N ALA A 20 10.95 4.58 8.84
CA ALA A 20 12.11 4.06 9.57
C ALA A 20 13.41 4.57 8.95
N GLU A 21 13.58 4.43 7.63
CA GLU A 21 14.75 4.90 6.89
C GLU A 21 14.96 6.42 7.02
N TYR A 22 13.87 7.19 6.99
CA TYR A 22 13.93 8.64 7.24
C TYR A 22 14.48 8.96 8.63
N LEU A 23 13.98 8.30 9.66
CA LEU A 23 14.44 8.53 11.04
C LEU A 23 15.88 8.08 11.23
N GLU A 24 16.24 6.86 10.81
CA GLU A 24 17.60 6.30 10.91
C GLU A 24 18.64 7.16 10.19
N SER A 25 18.24 7.78 9.07
CA SER A 25 19.13 8.62 8.28
C SER A 25 19.68 9.81 9.07
N VAL A 26 18.93 10.31 10.07
CA VAL A 26 19.39 11.45 10.87
C VAL A 26 20.63 11.07 11.68
N ALA A 27 20.57 9.98 12.46
CA ALA A 27 21.75 9.54 13.23
C ALA A 27 22.91 9.10 12.32
N LYS A 28 22.58 8.58 11.12
CA LYS A 28 23.59 8.07 10.18
C LYS A 28 24.41 9.18 9.51
N TYR A 29 23.78 10.30 9.19
CA TYR A 29 24.40 11.34 8.36
C TYR A 29 24.61 12.68 9.07
N CYS A 30 23.97 12.92 10.22
CA CYS A 30 24.17 14.14 11.01
C CYS A 30 25.49 14.05 11.78
N SER A 31 26.24 15.15 11.79
CA SER A 31 27.49 15.25 12.56
C SER A 31 27.27 15.58 14.05
N MET A 32 26.03 15.90 14.44
CA MET A 32 25.65 16.19 15.81
C MET A 32 25.43 14.92 16.63
N GLU A 33 25.51 14.99 17.96
CA GLU A 33 25.09 13.93 18.86
C GLU A 33 23.56 13.83 18.85
N VAL A 34 23.01 12.75 18.30
CA VAL A 34 21.56 12.56 18.08
C VAL A 34 20.95 11.70 19.16
N ARG A 35 19.84 12.15 19.75
CA ARG A 35 18.94 11.35 20.59
C ARG A 35 17.55 11.29 19.95
N TYR A 36 16.87 10.14 20.08
CA TYR A 36 15.47 9.99 19.66
C TYR A 36 14.54 9.95 20.85
N ALA A 37 13.35 10.57 20.69
CA ALA A 37 12.28 10.47 21.68
C ALA A 37 10.92 10.30 21.00
N HIS A 38 10.16 9.32 21.46
CA HIS A 38 8.76 9.18 21.14
C HIS A 38 7.95 10.25 21.87
N VAL A 39 7.13 11.02 21.14
CA VAL A 39 6.42 12.19 21.68
C VAL A 39 4.93 12.21 21.34
N THR A 40 4.33 11.07 21.04
CA THR A 40 2.90 10.99 20.69
C THR A 40 2.11 10.27 21.79
N ASN A 41 0.79 10.39 21.73
CA ASN A 41 -0.13 9.87 22.75
C ASN A 41 0.16 10.46 24.15
N ASN A 42 0.28 9.62 25.15
CA ASN A 42 0.55 10.02 26.52
C ASN A 42 2.05 9.96 26.89
N ALA A 43 2.95 10.04 25.89
CA ALA A 43 4.38 10.00 26.14
C ALA A 43 4.81 11.13 27.09
N LYS A 44 5.68 10.82 28.04
CA LYS A 44 6.32 11.79 28.94
C LYS A 44 7.82 11.74 28.71
N LEU A 45 8.43 12.90 28.63
CA LEU A 45 9.88 13.01 28.55
C LEU A 45 10.46 13.06 29.99
N ASP A 46 11.38 12.18 30.30
CA ASP A 46 12.07 12.07 31.59
C ASP A 46 13.33 12.97 31.68
N PHE A 47 13.52 13.86 30.70
CA PHE A 47 14.65 14.78 30.57
C PHE A 47 14.17 16.19 30.17
N ASP A 48 15.09 17.17 30.33
CA ASP A 48 14.86 18.54 29.92
C ASP A 48 15.30 18.74 28.45
N LEU A 49 14.47 19.44 27.66
CA LEU A 49 14.84 19.80 26.28
C LEU A 49 16.06 20.73 26.23
N ASP A 50 16.32 21.52 27.28
CA ASP A 50 17.50 22.40 27.38
C ASP A 50 18.83 21.61 27.47
N GLU A 51 18.80 20.27 27.53
CA GLU A 51 19.98 19.42 27.31
C GLU A 51 20.44 19.41 25.84
N PHE A 52 19.57 19.82 24.91
CA PHE A 52 19.80 19.86 23.46
C PHE A 52 20.01 21.29 22.96
N ASP A 53 20.64 21.41 21.79
CA ASP A 53 20.83 22.69 21.10
C ASP A 53 19.75 22.89 20.05
N ALA A 54 19.20 21.76 19.51
CA ALA A 54 18.12 21.76 18.56
C ALA A 54 17.15 20.61 18.81
N VAL A 55 15.87 20.84 18.46
CA VAL A 55 14.82 19.83 18.40
C VAL A 55 14.32 19.76 16.98
N PHE A 56 14.42 18.58 16.35
CA PHE A 56 13.88 18.30 15.04
C PHE A 56 12.63 17.41 15.18
N GLN A 57 11.46 18.01 15.02
CA GLN A 57 10.20 17.29 14.98
C GLN A 57 9.99 16.72 13.60
N SER A 58 10.04 15.39 13.50
CA SER A 58 9.86 14.66 12.25
C SER A 58 8.41 14.74 11.75
N TYR A 59 8.22 14.54 10.47
CA TYR A 59 6.90 14.60 9.82
C TYR A 59 5.87 13.60 10.37
N CYS A 60 6.32 12.51 11.00
CA CYS A 60 5.42 11.53 11.60
C CYS A 60 4.80 11.99 12.94
N VAL A 61 5.24 13.14 13.49
CA VAL A 61 4.62 13.79 14.66
C VAL A 61 3.61 14.83 14.19
N ARG A 62 2.37 14.41 13.97
CA ARG A 62 1.34 15.19 13.26
C ARG A 62 0.64 16.20 14.17
N LEU A 63 1.07 17.45 14.13
CA LEU A 63 0.50 18.57 14.91
C LEU A 63 -0.99 18.85 14.64
N PRO A 64 -1.51 18.72 13.38
CA PRO A 64 -2.92 19.01 13.11
C PRO A 64 -3.89 18.05 13.77
N VAL A 65 -3.41 16.90 14.23
CA VAL A 65 -4.26 15.84 14.78
C VAL A 65 -4.46 16.05 16.28
N ASP A 66 -5.71 16.25 16.67
CA ASP A 66 -6.08 16.51 18.06
C ASP A 66 -5.66 15.35 18.98
N ASN A 67 -5.01 15.68 20.10
CA ASN A 67 -4.53 14.72 21.11
C ASN A 67 -3.50 13.68 20.60
N TYR A 68 -2.95 13.87 19.40
CA TYR A 68 -1.94 12.95 18.87
C TYR A 68 -0.56 13.21 19.48
N VAL A 69 -0.16 14.49 19.58
CA VAL A 69 1.12 14.89 20.14
C VAL A 69 0.98 15.06 21.66
N SER A 70 1.95 14.54 22.41
CA SER A 70 1.97 14.62 23.88
C SER A 70 1.94 16.07 24.38
N SER A 71 1.05 16.35 25.34
CA SER A 71 0.96 17.66 25.98
C SER A 71 2.23 17.98 26.79
N ASP A 72 2.86 17.00 27.43
CA ASP A 72 4.14 17.17 28.14
C ASP A 72 5.24 17.66 27.18
N TYR A 73 5.34 17.03 26.01
CA TYR A 73 6.31 17.46 24.99
C TYR A 73 6.00 18.88 24.48
N LEU A 74 4.75 19.18 24.13
CA LEU A 74 4.37 20.49 23.62
C LEU A 74 4.66 21.61 24.61
N GLU A 75 4.38 21.42 25.90
CA GLU A 75 4.67 22.39 26.96
C GLU A 75 6.18 22.61 27.14
N LYS A 76 6.98 21.54 27.10
CA LYS A 76 8.44 21.63 27.13
C LYS A 76 8.98 22.34 25.89
N LEU A 77 8.46 22.00 24.69
CA LEU A 77 8.92 22.59 23.43
C LEU A 77 8.61 24.09 23.33
N LYS A 78 7.46 24.56 23.84
CA LYS A 78 7.15 26.00 23.91
C LYS A 78 8.20 26.77 24.71
N ARG A 79 8.68 26.19 25.80
CA ARG A 79 9.68 26.85 26.72
C ARG A 79 11.11 26.66 26.23
N PHE A 80 11.37 25.71 25.37
CA PHE A 80 12.70 25.40 24.86
C PHE A 80 13.32 26.59 24.14
N ARG A 81 14.59 26.90 24.47
CA ARG A 81 15.33 28.09 23.98
C ARG A 81 16.23 27.78 22.78
N GLY A 82 16.48 26.52 22.46
CA GLY A 82 17.29 26.13 21.33
C GLY A 82 16.55 26.22 20.00
N VAL A 83 17.15 25.70 18.95
CA VAL A 83 16.61 25.77 17.59
C VAL A 83 15.46 24.76 17.44
N LYS A 84 14.29 25.23 17.00
CA LYS A 84 13.08 24.43 16.80
C LYS A 84 12.84 24.21 15.31
N LEU A 85 12.89 22.97 14.87
CA LEU A 85 12.66 22.58 13.49
C LEU A 85 11.43 21.66 13.40
N LEU A 86 10.61 21.87 12.39
CA LEU A 86 9.45 21.07 12.07
C LEU A 86 9.58 20.53 10.65
N ALA A 87 9.31 19.25 10.44
CA ALA A 87 8.99 18.70 9.13
C ALA A 87 7.52 18.28 9.13
N ALA A 88 6.81 18.53 8.03
CA ALA A 88 5.46 18.04 7.84
C ALA A 88 5.28 17.41 6.44
N GLN A 89 4.39 16.46 6.39
CA GLN A 89 3.79 15.92 5.16
C GLN A 89 2.28 16.05 5.29
N ASP A 90 1.55 15.91 4.18
CA ASP A 90 0.09 16.01 4.17
C ASP A 90 -0.43 17.34 4.76
N GLU A 91 0.26 18.45 4.46
CA GLU A 91 -0.04 19.79 4.95
C GLU A 91 -1.43 20.31 4.53
N TYR A 92 -2.06 19.65 3.59
CA TYR A 92 -3.39 19.94 3.07
C TYR A 92 -4.53 19.51 4.00
N GLU A 93 -4.26 18.74 5.06
CA GLU A 93 -5.26 18.34 6.06
C GLU A 93 -5.18 19.24 7.30
N ASP A 94 -6.32 19.83 7.69
CA ASP A 94 -6.43 20.69 8.89
C ASP A 94 -5.34 21.80 8.96
N THR A 95 -4.98 22.39 7.83
CA THR A 95 -3.89 23.37 7.68
C THR A 95 -3.95 24.51 8.68
N SER A 96 -5.16 24.98 9.04
CA SER A 96 -5.32 26.03 10.06
C SER A 96 -4.89 25.60 11.45
N LYS A 97 -5.01 24.30 11.80
CA LYS A 97 -4.51 23.78 13.08
C LYS A 97 -2.99 23.71 13.06
N LEU A 98 -2.39 23.27 11.94
CA LEU A 98 -0.93 23.27 11.76
C LEU A 98 -0.38 24.69 11.94
N LYS A 99 -0.94 25.68 11.23
CA LYS A 99 -0.53 27.08 11.30
C LYS A 99 -0.61 27.65 12.74
N ARG A 100 -1.70 27.34 13.47
CA ARG A 100 -1.82 27.76 14.88
C ARG A 100 -0.75 27.13 15.75
N ALA A 101 -0.55 25.81 15.66
CA ALA A 101 0.47 25.12 16.43
C ALA A 101 1.88 25.65 16.12
N MET A 102 2.17 25.94 14.85
CA MET A 102 3.45 26.55 14.46
C MET A 102 3.69 27.91 15.12
N LYS A 103 2.66 28.78 15.18
CA LYS A 103 2.72 30.08 15.85
C LYS A 103 2.89 29.93 17.36
N ASP A 104 2.11 29.04 17.99
CA ASP A 104 2.10 28.83 19.44
C ASP A 104 3.43 28.28 19.97
N ILE A 105 4.10 27.43 19.19
CA ILE A 105 5.40 26.83 19.53
C ILE A 105 6.56 27.73 19.12
N GLY A 106 6.41 28.48 18.01
CA GLY A 106 7.46 29.35 17.47
C GLY A 106 8.58 28.57 16.82
N TYR A 107 8.27 27.77 15.79
CA TYR A 107 9.28 27.06 14.99
C TYR A 107 10.14 28.04 14.20
N HIS A 108 11.45 27.81 14.21
CA HIS A 108 12.43 28.62 13.49
C HIS A 108 12.63 28.16 12.05
N VAL A 109 12.46 26.85 11.78
CA VAL A 109 12.56 26.24 10.44
C VAL A 109 11.37 25.30 10.22
N PHE A 110 10.77 25.40 9.06
CA PHE A 110 9.74 24.48 8.64
C PHE A 110 10.10 23.82 7.29
N PHE A 111 10.33 22.52 7.31
CA PHE A 111 10.53 21.70 6.14
C PHE A 111 9.18 21.33 5.58
N THR A 112 8.81 21.91 4.44
CA THR A 112 7.49 21.85 3.80
C THR A 112 7.57 21.20 2.42
N ASN A 113 6.49 20.57 1.97
CA ASN A 113 6.38 20.10 0.59
C ASN A 113 5.93 21.23 -0.37
N ALA A 114 5.49 22.37 0.12
CA ALA A 114 5.21 23.53 -0.71
C ALA A 114 6.49 24.14 -1.28
N ALA A 115 6.41 24.70 -2.48
CA ALA A 115 7.54 25.32 -3.18
C ALA A 115 7.17 26.68 -3.79
N GLY A 116 8.16 27.55 -3.92
CA GLY A 116 8.02 28.83 -4.61
C GLY A 116 6.88 29.68 -4.06
N ALA A 117 6.00 30.17 -4.94
CA ALA A 117 4.86 31.02 -4.57
C ALA A 117 3.83 30.34 -3.66
N MET A 118 3.79 28.99 -3.63
CA MET A 118 2.86 28.27 -2.75
C MET A 118 3.22 28.42 -1.28
N ILE A 119 4.51 28.60 -0.94
CA ILE A 119 4.92 28.86 0.44
C ILE A 119 4.27 30.15 0.96
N GLU A 120 4.37 31.25 0.19
CA GLU A 120 3.80 32.54 0.62
C GLU A 120 2.27 32.48 0.66
N LYS A 121 1.64 31.73 -0.26
CA LYS A 121 0.18 31.54 -0.29
C LYS A 121 -0.34 30.77 0.92
N LEU A 122 0.37 29.72 1.34
CA LEU A 122 -0.02 28.88 2.47
C LEU A 122 0.40 29.46 3.81
N TYR A 123 1.61 30.02 3.84
CA TYR A 123 2.30 30.51 5.05
C TYR A 123 2.79 31.95 4.85
N PRO A 124 1.88 32.94 4.77
CA PRO A 124 2.26 34.32 4.49
C PRO A 124 3.34 34.83 5.45
N ARG A 125 4.33 35.51 4.91
CA ARG A 125 5.46 36.07 5.71
C ARG A 125 4.99 36.94 6.85
N VAL A 126 3.89 37.66 6.70
CA VAL A 126 3.28 38.46 7.75
C VAL A 126 2.82 37.63 8.95
N GLU A 127 2.42 36.38 8.73
CA GLU A 127 2.01 35.46 9.80
C GLU A 127 3.20 34.72 10.43
N PHE A 128 4.28 34.51 9.67
CA PHE A 128 5.47 33.72 10.04
C PHE A 128 6.77 34.49 9.80
N PRO A 129 6.94 35.70 10.40
CA PRO A 129 8.06 36.57 10.06
C PRO A 129 9.43 36.03 10.47
N LYS A 130 9.47 35.08 11.42
CA LYS A 130 10.71 34.50 11.97
C LYS A 130 10.96 33.06 11.52
N THR A 131 10.01 32.44 10.80
CA THR A 131 10.13 31.05 10.33
C THR A 131 10.78 31.03 8.96
N GLU A 132 11.82 30.24 8.80
CA GLU A 132 12.42 29.89 7.52
C GLU A 132 11.69 28.68 6.95
N PHE A 133 11.27 28.75 5.70
CA PHE A 133 10.63 27.66 4.98
C PHE A 133 11.62 27.01 4.03
N VAL A 134 11.79 25.70 4.11
CA VAL A 134 12.70 24.90 3.29
C VAL A 134 11.88 23.86 2.55
N THR A 135 11.84 23.94 1.21
CA THR A 135 11.16 22.94 0.39
C THR A 135 11.91 21.62 0.44
N VAL A 136 11.18 20.54 0.75
CA VAL A 136 11.69 19.16 0.80
C VAL A 136 10.77 18.20 0.05
N LEU A 137 11.32 17.05 -0.31
CA LEU A 137 10.56 15.98 -0.96
C LEU A 137 9.82 15.12 0.08
N THR A 138 8.82 14.38 -0.39
CA THR A 138 8.08 13.41 0.43
C THR A 138 8.86 12.14 0.75
N GLY A 139 10.02 11.94 0.11
CA GLY A 139 10.93 10.82 0.35
C GLY A 139 12.25 11.03 -0.37
N TYR A 140 13.24 10.26 0.04
CA TYR A 140 14.61 10.32 -0.44
C TYR A 140 15.15 8.92 -0.69
N VAL A 141 16.25 8.82 -1.44
CA VAL A 141 16.90 7.55 -1.78
C VAL A 141 17.76 7.07 -0.60
N PRO A 142 17.53 5.86 -0.07
CA PRO A 142 18.41 5.24 0.91
C PRO A 142 19.74 4.81 0.29
N GLU A 143 20.85 4.91 1.05
CA GLU A 143 22.19 4.55 0.61
C GLU A 143 22.31 3.10 0.07
N ARG A 144 21.52 2.18 0.60
CA ARG A 144 21.49 0.80 0.11
C ARG A 144 21.18 0.66 -1.39
N PHE A 145 20.52 1.66 -1.99
CA PHE A 145 20.27 1.72 -3.43
C PHE A 145 21.40 2.40 -4.21
N GLU A 146 22.19 3.24 -3.55
CA GLU A 146 23.37 3.85 -4.16
C GLU A 146 24.54 2.85 -4.27
N THR A 147 24.71 2.00 -3.26
CA THR A 147 25.89 1.10 -3.11
C THR A 147 25.62 -0.36 -3.41
N GLY A 148 24.37 -0.80 -3.36
CA GLY A 148 23.98 -2.20 -3.47
C GLY A 148 23.48 -2.57 -4.87
N ARG A 149 24.24 -3.38 -5.62
CA ARG A 149 23.65 -4.11 -6.75
C ARG A 149 22.81 -5.26 -6.19
N ARG A 150 21.51 -5.07 -6.08
CA ARG A 150 20.59 -6.20 -6.01
C ARG A 150 20.69 -6.99 -7.32
N ASN A 151 20.48 -8.29 -7.27
CA ASN A 151 20.27 -9.09 -8.48
C ASN A 151 18.94 -8.65 -9.12
N ILE A 152 19.02 -7.62 -9.96
CA ILE A 152 17.86 -7.11 -10.69
C ILE A 152 17.72 -7.93 -11.96
N LEU A 153 16.56 -8.57 -12.17
CA LEU A 153 16.28 -9.34 -13.37
C LEU A 153 16.32 -8.43 -14.61
N PRO A 154 16.93 -8.87 -15.72
CA PRO A 154 16.77 -8.22 -17.01
C PRO A 154 15.28 -8.04 -17.36
N LEU A 155 14.89 -6.96 -18.03
CA LEU A 155 13.47 -6.71 -18.33
C LEU A 155 12.78 -7.85 -19.07
N ARG A 156 13.49 -8.53 -19.96
CA ARG A 156 12.99 -9.69 -20.73
C ARG A 156 12.64 -10.90 -19.87
N GLU A 157 13.23 -11.03 -18.69
CA GLU A 157 13.01 -12.13 -17.76
C GLU A 157 11.95 -11.82 -16.72
N ARG A 158 11.46 -10.57 -16.68
CA ARG A 158 10.45 -10.15 -15.70
C ARG A 158 9.06 -10.66 -16.11
N PRO A 159 8.39 -11.41 -15.22
CA PRO A 159 7.12 -12.07 -15.56
C PRO A 159 5.92 -11.13 -15.60
N ILE A 160 5.98 -9.99 -14.92
CA ILE A 160 4.90 -9.00 -14.84
C ILE A 160 5.21 -7.88 -15.81
N HIS A 161 4.36 -7.68 -16.84
CA HIS A 161 4.60 -6.58 -17.78
C HIS A 161 4.28 -5.24 -17.12
N ILE A 162 3.14 -5.13 -16.42
CA ILE A 162 2.75 -3.90 -15.72
C ILE A 162 2.38 -4.23 -14.27
N GLY A 163 3.10 -3.63 -13.33
CA GLY A 163 2.83 -3.77 -11.90
C GLY A 163 2.35 -2.48 -11.25
N TYR A 164 1.47 -2.59 -10.25
CA TYR A 164 1.06 -1.45 -9.44
C TYR A 164 0.46 -1.86 -8.10
N ARG A 165 0.72 -1.06 -7.09
CA ARG A 165 0.02 -1.10 -5.80
C ARG A 165 -0.39 0.30 -5.42
N CYS A 166 -1.66 0.51 -5.11
CA CYS A 166 -2.14 1.80 -4.63
C CYS A 166 -3.17 1.62 -3.51
N ARG A 167 -3.74 2.72 -3.09
CA ARG A 167 -4.91 2.78 -2.22
C ARG A 167 -5.91 3.72 -2.88
N GLN A 168 -7.18 3.34 -2.86
CA GLN A 168 -8.24 4.26 -3.21
C GLN A 168 -8.39 5.28 -2.08
N LEU A 169 -8.19 6.55 -2.40
CA LEU A 169 -8.35 7.66 -1.46
C LEU A 169 -9.78 8.21 -1.52
N PRO A 170 -10.29 8.75 -0.40
CA PRO A 170 -11.56 9.48 -0.39
C PRO A 170 -11.56 10.66 -1.36
N ALA A 171 -12.73 10.99 -1.92
CA ALA A 171 -12.85 12.02 -2.96
C ALA A 171 -12.43 13.42 -2.51
N TYR A 172 -12.41 13.70 -1.20
CA TYR A 172 -11.94 14.99 -0.69
C TYR A 172 -10.44 15.24 -0.86
N PHE A 173 -9.65 14.21 -1.23
CA PHE A 173 -8.26 14.40 -1.66
C PHE A 173 -8.13 14.97 -3.08
N GLY A 174 -9.24 15.15 -3.78
CA GLY A 174 -9.29 15.76 -5.10
C GLY A 174 -8.70 14.89 -6.21
N ARG A 175 -8.30 15.55 -7.29
CA ARG A 175 -7.85 14.90 -8.53
C ARG A 175 -6.61 14.02 -8.33
N LEU A 176 -5.57 14.51 -7.64
CA LEU A 176 -4.36 13.73 -7.41
C LEU A 176 -4.64 12.44 -6.63
N GLY A 177 -5.55 12.51 -5.65
CA GLY A 177 -6.02 11.32 -4.92
C GLY A 177 -6.78 10.34 -5.81
N PHE A 178 -7.62 10.85 -6.72
CA PHE A 178 -8.38 10.06 -7.67
C PHE A 178 -7.47 9.43 -8.75
N GLU A 179 -6.59 10.19 -9.37
CA GLU A 179 -5.66 9.73 -10.42
C GLU A 179 -4.78 8.57 -9.94
N LYS A 180 -4.38 8.60 -8.68
CA LYS A 180 -3.59 7.51 -8.07
C LYS A 180 -4.29 6.16 -8.08
N PHE A 181 -5.60 6.13 -8.00
CA PHE A 181 -6.41 4.92 -8.12
C PHE A 181 -6.78 4.63 -9.58
N GLU A 182 -7.19 5.65 -10.32
CA GLU A 182 -7.75 5.54 -11.66
C GLU A 182 -6.74 4.99 -12.68
N ILE A 183 -5.47 5.38 -12.58
CA ILE A 183 -4.41 4.83 -13.45
C ILE A 183 -4.32 3.31 -13.33
N GLY A 184 -4.38 2.78 -12.12
CA GLY A 184 -4.33 1.33 -11.87
C GLY A 184 -5.60 0.63 -12.31
N ARG A 185 -6.76 1.20 -11.98
CA ARG A 185 -8.07 0.62 -12.31
C ARG A 185 -8.25 0.46 -13.83
N ARG A 186 -8.06 1.54 -14.59
CA ARG A 186 -8.21 1.50 -16.05
C ARG A 186 -7.14 0.66 -16.74
N MET A 187 -5.89 0.78 -16.29
CA MET A 187 -4.81 -0.04 -16.86
C MET A 187 -5.06 -1.53 -16.64
N ARG A 188 -5.58 -1.93 -15.47
CA ARG A 188 -5.93 -3.33 -15.21
C ARG A 188 -7.01 -3.86 -16.17
N GLU A 189 -8.04 -3.05 -16.42
CA GLU A 189 -9.10 -3.39 -17.39
C GLU A 189 -8.52 -3.61 -18.79
N ILE A 190 -7.66 -2.71 -19.24
CA ILE A 190 -6.98 -2.79 -20.55
C ILE A 190 -6.06 -4.02 -20.63
N CYS A 191 -5.29 -4.30 -19.57
CA CYS A 191 -4.43 -5.47 -19.53
C CYS A 191 -5.23 -6.78 -19.63
N ILE A 192 -6.36 -6.87 -18.94
CA ILE A 192 -7.25 -8.05 -19.00
C ILE A 192 -7.84 -8.19 -20.40
N GLU A 193 -8.33 -7.10 -21.00
CA GLU A 193 -8.93 -7.10 -22.34
C GLU A 193 -7.91 -7.51 -23.41
N ARG A 194 -6.66 -7.05 -23.30
CA ARG A 194 -5.60 -7.30 -24.28
C ARG A 194 -4.72 -8.51 -23.95
N GLY A 195 -4.99 -9.21 -22.85
CA GLY A 195 -4.21 -10.40 -22.43
C GLY A 195 -2.77 -10.07 -22.01
N ILE A 196 -2.51 -8.85 -21.49
CA ILE A 196 -1.19 -8.42 -21.04
C ILE A 196 -0.97 -8.89 -19.60
N PRO A 197 0.15 -9.60 -19.30
CA PRO A 197 0.47 -10.01 -17.94
C PRO A 197 0.61 -8.79 -17.01
N CYS A 198 -0.28 -8.66 -16.02
CA CYS A 198 -0.22 -7.56 -15.07
C CYS A 198 -0.50 -8.03 -13.63
N ASP A 199 0.04 -7.29 -12.67
CA ASP A 199 -0.27 -7.44 -11.25
C ASP A 199 -0.54 -6.06 -10.65
N ILE A 200 -1.82 -5.65 -10.74
CA ILE A 200 -2.31 -4.34 -10.33
C ILE A 200 -3.37 -4.53 -9.26
N GLU A 201 -3.10 -4.06 -8.04
CA GLU A 201 -3.99 -4.25 -6.89
C GLU A 201 -4.06 -3.00 -6.00
N TRP A 202 -5.20 -2.84 -5.29
CA TRP A 202 -5.47 -1.70 -4.42
C TRP A 202 -6.15 -2.06 -3.10
N THR A 203 -6.38 -3.33 -2.83
CA THR A 203 -6.96 -3.80 -1.58
C THR A 203 -5.89 -3.95 -0.49
N GLU A 204 -6.26 -3.80 0.77
CA GLU A 204 -5.31 -3.79 1.88
C GLU A 204 -4.56 -5.13 2.03
N ASP A 205 -5.24 -6.27 1.79
CA ASP A 205 -4.65 -7.61 1.82
C ASP A 205 -3.59 -7.86 0.73
N LYS A 206 -3.54 -7.00 -0.30
CA LYS A 206 -2.56 -7.06 -1.40
C LYS A 206 -1.41 -6.09 -1.26
N ARG A 207 -1.33 -5.40 -0.13
CA ARG A 207 -0.20 -4.49 0.12
C ARG A 207 1.08 -5.27 0.38
N LEU A 208 2.18 -4.73 -0.12
CA LEU A 208 3.52 -5.29 0.03
C LEU A 208 4.38 -4.31 0.83
N TYR A 209 5.19 -4.85 1.74
CA TYR A 209 6.07 -4.08 2.61
C TYR A 209 7.48 -4.66 2.61
N GLY A 210 8.45 -3.83 2.98
CA GLY A 210 9.85 -4.25 3.09
C GLY A 210 10.40 -4.85 1.80
N GLU A 211 11.12 -5.96 1.90
CA GLU A 211 11.78 -6.62 0.77
C GLU A 211 10.78 -7.11 -0.30
N ALA A 212 9.62 -7.62 0.12
CA ALA A 212 8.58 -8.09 -0.83
C ALA A 212 8.10 -6.97 -1.77
N TRP A 213 8.13 -5.72 -1.33
CA TRP A 213 7.82 -4.56 -2.17
C TRP A 213 8.87 -4.36 -3.26
N TYR A 214 10.14 -4.44 -2.94
CA TYR A 214 11.23 -4.28 -3.91
C TYR A 214 11.33 -5.47 -4.87
N ASP A 215 11.10 -6.69 -4.38
CA ASP A 215 11.04 -7.88 -5.22
C ASP A 215 9.89 -7.78 -6.23
N PHE A 216 8.75 -7.27 -5.80
CA PHE A 216 7.62 -6.99 -6.68
C PHE A 216 7.98 -5.96 -7.77
N ILE A 217 8.54 -4.80 -7.39
CA ILE A 217 8.97 -3.78 -8.38
C ILE A 217 9.98 -4.38 -9.36
N GLY A 218 10.97 -5.10 -8.86
CA GLY A 218 12.03 -5.74 -9.66
C GLY A 218 11.52 -6.86 -10.56
N SER A 219 10.32 -7.41 -10.32
CA SER A 219 9.67 -8.42 -11.17
C SER A 219 8.77 -7.82 -12.26
N CYS A 220 8.57 -6.50 -12.27
CA CYS A 220 7.74 -5.80 -13.25
C CYS A 220 8.59 -5.21 -14.38
N ARG A 221 8.14 -5.32 -15.64
CA ARG A 221 8.76 -4.62 -16.80
C ARG A 221 8.48 -3.13 -16.76
N ALA A 222 7.35 -2.73 -16.22
CA ALA A 222 7.04 -1.33 -15.93
C ALA A 222 6.16 -1.21 -14.69
N ASN A 223 6.26 -0.07 -13.99
CA ASN A 223 5.45 0.26 -12.83
C ASN A 223 4.64 1.53 -13.10
N LEU A 224 3.36 1.53 -12.69
CA LEU A 224 2.48 2.70 -12.85
C LEU A 224 2.74 3.74 -11.76
N GLY A 225 2.40 4.99 -12.06
CA GLY A 225 2.41 6.05 -11.07
C GLY A 225 1.74 7.34 -11.54
N SER A 226 1.58 8.25 -10.58
CA SER A 226 1.10 9.61 -10.77
C SER A 226 1.80 10.53 -9.78
N GLU A 227 1.61 11.83 -9.89
CA GLU A 227 1.95 12.74 -8.79
C GLU A 227 1.22 12.32 -7.51
N THR A 228 1.78 12.68 -6.37
CA THR A 228 1.23 12.36 -5.05
C THR A 228 0.93 13.61 -4.25
N GLY A 229 0.26 13.46 -3.10
CA GLY A 229 -0.24 14.56 -2.29
C GLY A 229 -1.67 14.92 -2.67
N SER A 230 -2.06 16.14 -2.37
CA SER A 230 -3.35 16.73 -2.74
C SER A 230 -3.18 18.23 -2.98
N ASN A 231 -3.81 18.74 -4.03
CA ASN A 231 -3.95 20.18 -4.26
C ASN A 231 -5.20 20.75 -3.57
N VAL A 232 -5.97 19.91 -2.87
CA VAL A 232 -7.14 20.33 -2.09
C VAL A 232 -6.73 20.59 -0.65
N PHE A 233 -6.62 21.86 -0.28
CA PHE A 233 -6.35 22.27 1.11
C PHE A 233 -7.64 22.35 1.91
N ASP A 234 -7.87 21.39 2.79
CA ASP A 234 -8.94 21.43 3.77
C ASP A 234 -8.47 22.14 5.04
N PHE A 235 -8.47 23.49 5.00
CA PHE A 235 -7.95 24.33 6.08
C PHE A 235 -8.58 24.05 7.44
N SER A 236 -9.85 23.68 7.46
CA SER A 236 -10.64 23.53 8.70
C SER A 236 -11.21 22.15 8.95
N GLY A 237 -10.97 21.18 8.06
CA GLY A 237 -11.55 19.84 8.10
C GLY A 237 -13.01 19.78 7.60
N GLN A 238 -13.52 20.88 7.02
CA GLN A 238 -14.93 20.95 6.58
C GLN A 238 -15.21 20.10 5.35
N LEU A 239 -14.27 19.99 4.41
CA LEU A 239 -14.43 19.14 3.24
C LEU A 239 -14.51 17.66 3.62
N ARG A 240 -13.60 17.23 4.51
CA ARG A 240 -13.63 15.88 5.06
C ARG A 240 -14.95 15.60 5.78
N ALA A 241 -15.37 16.48 6.69
CA ALA A 241 -16.64 16.33 7.42
C ALA A 241 -17.85 16.28 6.48
N LYS A 242 -17.83 17.07 5.40
CA LYS A 242 -18.87 17.04 4.37
C LYS A 242 -18.90 15.72 3.61
N TYR A 243 -17.73 15.23 3.20
CA TYR A 243 -17.60 13.94 2.53
C TYR A 243 -18.12 12.80 3.40
N GLU A 244 -17.70 12.74 4.66
CA GLU A 244 -18.13 11.74 5.64
C GLU A 244 -19.65 11.76 5.86
N LYS A 245 -20.24 12.96 6.00
CA LYS A 245 -21.69 13.12 6.12
C LYS A 245 -22.45 12.59 4.89
N LEU A 246 -21.99 12.93 3.70
CA LEU A 246 -22.63 12.48 2.45
C LEU A 246 -22.47 10.97 2.25
N SER A 247 -21.28 10.43 2.52
CA SER A 247 -21.02 8.99 2.43
C SER A 247 -21.86 8.20 3.44
N THR A 248 -22.00 8.70 4.68
CA THR A 248 -22.87 8.09 5.69
C THR A 248 -24.33 8.08 5.27
N ALA A 249 -24.82 9.19 4.73
CA ALA A 249 -26.22 9.30 4.27
C ALA A 249 -26.51 8.38 3.06
N ARG A 250 -25.49 8.13 2.24
CA ARG A 250 -25.57 7.25 1.06
C ARG A 250 -25.40 5.76 1.43
N GLY A 251 -24.72 5.46 2.52
CA GLY A 251 -24.33 4.10 2.91
C GLY A 251 -23.08 3.56 2.21
N GLU A 252 -22.43 4.36 1.35
CA GLU A 252 -21.21 4.05 0.61
C GLU A 252 -20.38 5.31 0.36
N PRO A 253 -19.06 5.18 0.03
CA PRO A 253 -18.22 6.32 -0.32
C PRO A 253 -18.77 7.13 -1.49
N VAL A 254 -18.75 8.47 -1.37
CA VAL A 254 -19.17 9.36 -2.47
C VAL A 254 -18.13 9.27 -3.59
N PRO A 255 -18.51 8.98 -4.85
CA PRO A 255 -17.60 8.95 -5.97
C PRO A 255 -16.92 10.31 -6.22
N PHE A 256 -15.69 10.28 -6.75
CA PHE A 256 -14.93 11.49 -7.07
C PHE A 256 -15.71 12.44 -8.01
N GLU A 257 -16.32 11.92 -9.06
CA GLU A 257 -17.06 12.74 -10.04
C GLU A 257 -18.26 13.51 -9.43
N GLU A 258 -18.85 12.97 -8.37
CA GLU A 258 -19.93 13.65 -7.66
C GLU A 258 -19.39 14.68 -6.64
N PHE A 259 -18.22 14.42 -6.05
CA PHE A 259 -17.63 15.27 -5.02
C PHE A 259 -16.76 16.40 -5.57
N ARG A 260 -16.28 16.29 -6.82
CA ARG A 260 -15.34 17.24 -7.43
C ARG A 260 -15.85 18.68 -7.48
N ALA A 261 -17.16 18.91 -7.51
CA ALA A 261 -17.72 20.25 -7.45
C ALA A 261 -17.30 21.04 -6.18
N TYR A 262 -16.90 20.32 -5.11
CA TYR A 262 -16.40 20.92 -3.87
C TYR A 262 -14.88 21.04 -3.84
N THR A 263 -14.16 20.23 -4.59
CA THR A 263 -12.69 20.21 -4.61
C THR A 263 -12.09 21.02 -5.75
N ASP A 264 -12.70 21.01 -6.95
CA ASP A 264 -12.19 21.71 -8.13
C ASP A 264 -11.88 23.21 -7.89
N PRO A 265 -12.72 24.00 -7.19
CA PRO A 265 -12.41 25.40 -6.93
C PRO A 265 -11.14 25.60 -6.09
N ILE A 266 -10.87 24.66 -5.17
CA ILE A 266 -9.70 24.71 -4.29
C ILE A 266 -8.47 24.25 -5.05
N GLU A 267 -8.57 23.17 -5.83
CA GLU A 267 -7.47 22.67 -6.65
C GLU A 267 -6.99 23.69 -7.69
N ALA A 268 -7.87 24.53 -8.18
CA ALA A 268 -7.50 25.62 -9.09
C ALA A 268 -6.59 26.66 -8.44
N GLU A 269 -6.58 26.72 -7.10
CA GLU A 269 -5.79 27.70 -6.36
C GLU A 269 -4.43 27.19 -5.89
N TYR A 270 -4.29 25.89 -5.64
CA TYR A 270 -3.09 25.30 -5.05
C TYR A 270 -2.46 24.26 -5.98
N ASP A 271 -1.15 24.26 -6.03
CA ASP A 271 -0.35 23.36 -6.86
C ASP A 271 0.87 22.91 -6.06
N ILE A 272 0.70 21.81 -5.35
CA ILE A 272 1.75 21.19 -4.55
C ILE A 272 1.94 19.71 -4.87
N GLY A 273 1.57 19.29 -6.08
CA GLY A 273 1.81 17.93 -6.55
C GLY A 273 3.26 17.51 -6.33
N GLN A 274 3.47 16.32 -5.74
CA GLN A 274 4.76 15.83 -5.31
C GLN A 274 5.23 14.64 -6.12
N LEU A 275 6.55 14.47 -6.18
CA LEU A 275 7.18 13.24 -6.65
C LEU A 275 6.96 12.13 -5.61
N SER A 276 6.28 11.05 -6.01
CA SER A 276 6.05 9.92 -5.11
C SER A 276 7.37 9.21 -4.76
N PRO A 277 7.61 8.80 -3.51
CA PRO A 277 8.75 7.97 -3.13
C PRO A 277 8.90 6.70 -4.00
N ARG A 278 7.79 6.15 -4.50
CA ARG A 278 7.78 4.98 -5.38
C ARG A 278 8.52 5.20 -6.71
N ILE A 279 8.60 6.44 -7.17
CA ILE A 279 9.35 6.79 -8.39
C ILE A 279 10.85 6.57 -8.15
N PHE A 280 11.37 6.96 -6.97
CA PHE A 280 12.74 6.66 -6.56
C PHE A 280 12.98 5.17 -6.40
N GLU A 281 12.04 4.45 -5.79
CA GLU A 281 12.11 3.01 -5.57
C GLU A 281 12.12 2.24 -6.90
N ALA A 282 11.26 2.61 -7.85
CA ALA A 282 11.24 2.02 -9.19
C ALA A 282 12.53 2.32 -9.97
N ALA A 283 13.03 3.56 -9.92
CA ALA A 283 14.30 3.92 -10.54
C ALA A 283 15.47 3.13 -9.93
N ALA A 284 15.50 2.98 -8.59
CA ALA A 284 16.51 2.18 -7.90
C ALA A 284 16.50 0.71 -8.32
N MET A 285 15.33 0.17 -8.64
CA MET A 285 15.14 -1.20 -9.15
C MET A 285 15.27 -1.29 -10.69
N ARG A 286 15.69 -0.19 -11.35
CA ARG A 286 15.74 -0.09 -12.83
C ARG A 286 14.46 -0.61 -13.48
N THR A 287 13.34 -0.25 -12.89
CA THR A 287 12.02 -0.56 -13.41
C THR A 287 11.46 0.66 -14.13
N PRO A 288 11.24 0.58 -15.45
CA PRO A 288 10.61 1.62 -16.23
C PRO A 288 9.31 2.09 -15.60
N LEU A 289 9.02 3.36 -15.76
CA LEU A 289 7.84 4.01 -15.22
C LEU A 289 6.85 4.35 -16.34
N ILE A 290 5.58 4.09 -16.11
CA ILE A 290 4.46 4.64 -16.89
C ILE A 290 3.73 5.59 -15.94
N LEU A 291 3.80 6.89 -16.22
CA LEU A 291 3.25 7.90 -15.36
C LEU A 291 2.19 8.72 -16.09
N PHE A 292 1.13 9.13 -15.39
CA PHE A 292 0.25 10.16 -15.92
C PHE A 292 1.01 11.44 -16.23
N SER A 293 0.56 12.19 -17.22
CA SER A 293 1.09 13.53 -17.50
C SER A 293 1.07 14.38 -16.24
N GLY A 294 2.21 14.97 -15.88
CA GLY A 294 2.38 15.73 -14.64
C GLY A 294 3.64 16.58 -14.64
N LYS A 295 3.81 17.40 -13.62
CA LYS A 295 4.97 18.28 -13.48
C LYS A 295 6.16 17.59 -12.81
N TYR A 296 5.91 16.67 -11.89
CA TYR A 296 6.91 15.92 -11.13
C TYR A 296 8.03 16.81 -10.58
N LEU A 297 7.66 18.02 -10.13
CA LEU A 297 8.58 19.08 -9.66
C LEU A 297 9.67 19.47 -10.68
N GLY A 298 9.52 19.13 -11.96
CA GLY A 298 10.54 19.34 -13.00
C GLY A 298 11.76 18.43 -12.86
N ILE A 299 11.70 17.41 -12.01
CA ILE A 299 12.83 16.50 -11.73
C ILE A 299 12.99 15.46 -12.83
N ILE A 300 11.89 14.96 -13.37
CA ILE A 300 11.84 13.96 -14.45
C ILE A 300 11.03 14.47 -15.64
N ALA A 301 11.38 13.99 -16.84
CA ALA A 301 10.77 14.40 -18.10
C ALA A 301 10.20 13.18 -18.86
N PRO A 302 9.04 13.35 -19.56
CA PRO A 302 8.45 12.32 -20.39
C PRO A 302 9.36 11.96 -21.58
N GLY A 303 9.36 10.69 -21.99
CA GLY A 303 10.19 10.16 -23.08
C GLY A 303 11.67 10.00 -22.71
N GLU A 304 12.14 10.70 -21.68
CA GLU A 304 13.51 10.60 -21.18
C GLU A 304 13.61 9.65 -19.99
N HIS A 305 12.78 9.85 -18.98
CA HIS A 305 12.82 9.12 -17.70
C HIS A 305 11.61 8.22 -17.47
N TYR A 306 10.51 8.44 -18.20
CA TYR A 306 9.29 7.64 -18.08
C TYR A 306 8.46 7.69 -19.37
N ILE A 307 7.57 6.70 -19.54
CA ILE A 307 6.54 6.70 -20.58
C ILE A 307 5.36 7.52 -20.07
N GLU A 308 5.01 8.59 -20.80
CA GLU A 308 3.85 9.40 -20.45
C GLU A 308 2.55 8.72 -20.85
N LEU A 309 1.63 8.62 -19.91
CA LEU A 309 0.25 8.22 -20.13
C LEU A 309 -0.67 9.43 -19.92
N LYS A 310 -1.49 9.78 -20.89
CA LYS A 310 -2.48 10.85 -20.73
C LYS A 310 -3.61 10.40 -19.80
N GLN A 311 -4.17 11.31 -19.02
CA GLN A 311 -5.24 11.01 -18.06
C GLN A 311 -6.48 10.39 -18.69
N ASP A 312 -6.77 10.75 -19.94
CA ASP A 312 -7.89 10.19 -20.72
C ASP A 312 -7.57 8.84 -21.37
N PHE A 313 -6.29 8.40 -21.30
CA PHE A 313 -5.77 7.19 -21.96
C PHE A 313 -5.76 7.26 -23.49
N SER A 314 -5.88 8.45 -24.09
CA SER A 314 -5.94 8.62 -25.53
C SER A 314 -4.68 8.12 -26.28
N ASN A 315 -3.54 7.97 -25.58
CA ASN A 315 -2.28 7.46 -26.11
C ASN A 315 -1.94 6.04 -25.62
N ILE A 316 -2.94 5.26 -25.19
CA ILE A 316 -2.68 3.93 -24.59
C ILE A 316 -1.98 2.97 -25.56
N ASP A 317 -2.29 3.04 -26.86
CA ASP A 317 -1.68 2.17 -27.85
C ASP A 317 -0.17 2.46 -27.98
N GLU A 318 0.21 3.73 -28.00
CA GLU A 318 1.61 4.17 -28.04
C GLU A 318 2.37 3.71 -26.76
N VAL A 319 1.71 3.80 -25.60
CA VAL A 319 2.27 3.33 -24.32
C VAL A 319 2.53 1.83 -24.34
N LEU A 320 1.58 1.05 -24.84
CA LEU A 320 1.71 -0.41 -24.92
C LEU A 320 2.72 -0.85 -25.99
N GLU A 321 2.79 -0.16 -27.12
CA GLU A 321 3.83 -0.37 -28.13
C GLU A 321 5.23 -0.07 -27.55
N GLY A 322 5.35 1.00 -26.76
CA GLY A 322 6.57 1.33 -26.04
C GLY A 322 7.06 0.25 -25.09
N LEU A 323 6.16 -0.55 -24.50
CA LEU A 323 6.51 -1.67 -23.62
C LEU A 323 7.15 -2.85 -24.35
N GLU A 324 6.94 -3.00 -25.65
CA GLU A 324 7.54 -4.06 -26.45
C GLU A 324 8.99 -3.71 -26.85
N ASN A 325 9.38 -2.43 -26.81
CA ASN A 325 10.73 -1.98 -27.09
C ASN A 325 11.63 -2.11 -25.83
N LEU A 326 11.99 -3.33 -25.48
CA LEU A 326 12.77 -3.62 -24.27
C LEU A 326 14.10 -2.88 -24.19
N ASP A 327 14.82 -2.74 -25.31
CA ASP A 327 16.09 -2.01 -25.35
C ASP A 327 15.88 -0.50 -25.09
N GLY A 328 14.79 0.06 -25.59
CA GLY A 328 14.37 1.43 -25.30
C GLY A 328 14.02 1.63 -23.83
N LEU A 329 13.30 0.68 -23.24
CA LEU A 329 12.92 0.68 -21.84
C LEU A 329 14.13 0.55 -20.90
N GLU A 330 15.09 -0.33 -21.22
CA GLU A 330 16.34 -0.48 -20.43
C GLU A 330 17.12 0.84 -20.42
N ARG A 331 17.26 1.50 -21.57
CA ARG A 331 17.91 2.82 -21.63
C ARG A 331 17.16 3.90 -20.86
N MET A 332 15.84 3.89 -20.90
CA MET A 332 15.00 4.82 -20.12
C MET A 332 15.14 4.59 -18.61
N ALA A 333 15.11 3.34 -18.18
CA ALA A 333 15.28 2.98 -16.78
C ALA A 333 16.68 3.38 -16.27
N GLU A 334 17.72 3.22 -17.08
CA GLU A 334 19.07 3.65 -16.70
C GLU A 334 19.18 5.17 -16.58
N ARG A 335 18.61 5.94 -17.52
CA ARG A 335 18.54 7.41 -17.37
C ARG A 335 17.77 7.85 -16.14
N ALA A 336 16.64 7.18 -15.84
CA ALA A 336 15.88 7.45 -14.61
C ALA A 336 16.70 7.13 -13.36
N TYR A 337 17.45 6.03 -13.36
CA TYR A 337 18.36 5.68 -12.27
C TYR A 337 19.46 6.73 -12.09
N ASP A 338 20.16 7.09 -13.18
CA ASP A 338 21.24 8.08 -13.11
C ASP A 338 20.75 9.42 -12.57
N ARG A 339 19.56 9.85 -13.02
CA ARG A 339 18.95 11.12 -12.59
C ARG A 339 18.50 11.10 -11.13
N LEU A 340 17.83 10.04 -10.71
CA LEU A 340 17.13 9.99 -9.44
C LEU A 340 17.96 9.37 -8.31
N VAL A 341 18.88 8.45 -8.64
CA VAL A 341 19.67 7.69 -7.67
C VAL A 341 21.16 7.96 -7.82
N GLY A 342 21.71 7.78 -9.03
CA GLY A 342 23.14 7.81 -9.29
C GLY A 342 23.79 9.17 -9.02
N ALA A 343 23.08 10.26 -9.26
CA ALA A 343 23.57 11.62 -8.98
C ALA A 343 23.68 11.95 -7.49
N GLY A 344 23.04 11.18 -6.59
CA GLY A 344 23.05 11.37 -5.14
C GLY A 344 22.33 12.64 -4.65
N GLU A 345 21.74 13.43 -5.57
CA GLU A 345 21.05 14.70 -5.26
C GLU A 345 19.84 14.48 -4.35
N PHE A 346 19.16 13.34 -4.51
CA PHE A 346 17.93 12.99 -3.79
C PHE A 346 18.19 11.97 -2.68
N SER A 347 19.42 11.89 -2.16
CA SER A 347 19.79 10.99 -1.08
C SER A 347 19.36 11.52 0.29
N TYR A 348 19.13 10.62 1.25
CA TYR A 348 18.95 11.01 2.66
C TYR A 348 20.15 11.76 3.21
N ARG A 349 21.37 11.45 2.76
CA ARG A 349 22.58 12.22 3.13
C ARG A 349 22.43 13.71 2.77
N ARG A 350 21.93 13.99 1.56
CA ARG A 350 21.70 15.38 1.12
C ARG A 350 20.62 16.07 1.95
N PHE A 351 19.52 15.37 2.22
CA PHE A 351 18.43 15.88 3.07
C PHE A 351 18.93 16.22 4.48
N ILE A 352 19.68 15.32 5.12
CA ILE A 352 20.21 15.57 6.47
C ILE A 352 21.23 16.70 6.47
N GLY A 353 22.01 16.86 5.41
CA GLY A 353 22.86 18.05 5.22
C GLY A 353 22.04 19.35 5.24
N MET A 354 20.88 19.39 4.56
CA MET A 354 19.98 20.56 4.61
C MET A 354 19.46 20.83 6.03
N VAL A 355 19.10 19.78 6.78
CA VAL A 355 18.66 19.90 8.18
C VAL A 355 19.77 20.46 9.05
N GLU A 356 20.99 19.94 8.94
CA GLU A 356 22.14 20.36 9.73
C GLU A 356 22.55 21.81 9.39
N ASP A 357 22.56 22.18 8.12
CA ASP A 357 22.81 23.55 7.66
C ASP A 357 21.79 24.54 8.23
N ALA A 358 20.50 24.16 8.24
CA ALA A 358 19.44 24.99 8.82
C ALA A 358 19.63 25.16 10.34
N ILE A 359 20.01 24.09 11.06
CA ILE A 359 20.32 24.19 12.49
C ILE A 359 21.45 25.17 12.72
N ARG A 360 22.56 25.05 11.98
CA ARG A 360 23.75 25.89 12.13
C ARG A 360 23.45 27.37 11.86
N ARG A 361 22.71 27.65 10.77
CA ARG A 361 22.30 29.02 10.45
C ARG A 361 21.44 29.62 11.57
N LYS A 362 20.41 28.87 12.02
CA LYS A 362 19.50 29.38 13.06
C LYS A 362 20.15 29.48 14.43
N ALA A 363 21.05 28.58 14.77
CA ALA A 363 21.83 28.68 16.01
C ALA A 363 22.66 29.96 16.03
N ALA A 364 23.30 30.32 14.92
CA ALA A 364 24.04 31.57 14.80
C ALA A 364 23.14 32.82 14.86
N GLU A 365 21.97 32.81 14.20
CA GLU A 365 21.00 33.91 14.23
C GLU A 365 20.39 34.14 15.62
N LEU A 366 20.22 33.09 16.41
CA LEU A 366 19.58 33.11 17.72
C LEU A 366 20.57 33.16 18.88
N ASP A 367 21.86 33.20 18.58
CA ASP A 367 22.96 33.13 19.56
C ASP A 367 22.87 31.88 20.45
N VAL A 368 22.45 30.74 19.86
CA VAL A 368 22.40 29.43 20.52
C VAL A 368 23.78 28.76 20.39
N PRO A 369 24.51 28.51 21.48
CA PRO A 369 25.80 27.85 21.40
C PRO A 369 25.59 26.34 21.08
N LEU A 370 26.30 25.86 20.06
CA LEU A 370 26.36 24.42 19.77
C LEU A 370 27.39 23.78 20.70
N ARG A 371 26.93 22.93 21.60
CA ARG A 371 27.73 22.32 22.68
C ARG A 371 28.46 21.07 22.18
N GLU A 372 29.57 20.75 22.84
CA GLU A 372 30.27 19.50 22.57
C GLU A 372 29.40 18.28 22.94
N PRO A 373 29.53 17.17 22.19
CA PRO A 373 28.89 15.91 22.52
C PRO A 373 29.28 15.45 23.93
N THR A 374 28.32 14.86 24.64
CA THR A 374 28.59 14.32 25.98
C THR A 374 28.96 12.85 25.96
N GLY A 375 28.67 12.14 24.86
CA GLY A 375 28.72 10.68 24.79
C GLY A 375 27.71 10.00 25.75
N ARG A 376 26.79 10.78 26.35
CA ARG A 376 25.77 10.26 27.28
C ARG A 376 24.62 9.58 26.58
N PHE A 377 24.32 10.04 25.37
CA PHE A 377 23.32 9.40 24.54
C PHE A 377 24.05 8.26 23.85
N GLY A 378 23.81 7.03 24.26
CA GLY A 378 24.33 5.83 23.61
C GLY A 378 24.03 5.84 22.09
N PRO A 379 24.43 4.83 21.32
CA PRO A 379 24.11 4.79 19.91
C PRO A 379 22.62 5.11 19.75
N ALA A 380 22.33 6.10 18.88
CA ALA A 380 20.98 6.60 18.70
C ALA A 380 20.09 5.48 18.15
N GLU A 381 19.50 4.73 19.06
CA GLU A 381 18.53 3.72 18.72
C GLU A 381 17.17 4.41 18.65
N VAL A 382 16.68 4.55 17.44
CA VAL A 382 15.24 4.64 17.26
C VAL A 382 14.73 3.31 17.80
N GLY A 383 13.94 3.33 18.85
CA GLY A 383 13.26 2.13 19.36
C GLY A 383 12.24 1.65 18.29
N ILE A 384 12.76 1.17 17.18
CA ILE A 384 12.00 0.58 16.10
C ILE A 384 11.88 -0.91 16.43
N GLU A 385 10.99 -1.21 17.34
CA GLU A 385 10.30 -2.47 17.19
C GLU A 385 9.26 -2.25 16.08
N PRO A 386 9.27 -3.05 15.01
CA PRO A 386 8.17 -3.07 14.06
C PRO A 386 6.96 -3.63 14.80
N LYS A 387 6.28 -2.79 15.55
CA LYS A 387 4.96 -3.10 16.08
C LYS A 387 4.07 -3.17 14.87
N GLY A 388 3.64 -4.38 14.54
CA GLY A 388 2.79 -4.62 13.39
C GLY A 388 1.54 -3.72 13.45
N LEU A 389 0.96 -3.42 12.31
CA LEU A 389 -0.27 -2.63 12.16
C LEU A 389 -1.36 -3.08 13.17
N ALA A 390 -1.46 -4.39 13.48
CA ALA A 390 -2.38 -4.94 14.46
C ALA A 390 -2.15 -4.38 15.88
N GLU A 391 -0.90 -4.27 16.32
CA GLU A 391 -0.55 -3.80 17.67
C GLU A 391 -0.76 -2.28 17.82
N PHE A 392 -0.56 -1.52 16.72
CA PHE A 392 -0.95 -0.11 16.64
C PHE A 392 -2.46 0.06 16.79
N LEU A 393 -3.21 -0.83 16.20
CA LEU A 393 -4.67 -0.79 16.12
C LEU A 393 -5.34 -1.24 17.45
N GLU A 394 -4.63 -1.99 18.30
CA GLU A 394 -5.10 -2.44 19.62
C GLU A 394 -4.83 -1.45 20.75
N GLN A 395 -4.10 -0.34 20.50
CA GLN A 395 -3.82 0.65 21.55
C GLN A 395 -5.10 1.45 21.91
N PRO A 396 -5.53 1.44 23.20
CA PRO A 396 -6.78 2.07 23.64
C PRO A 396 -6.77 3.61 23.62
N THR A 397 -5.69 4.24 23.13
CA THR A 397 -5.42 5.67 23.22
C THR A 397 -5.48 6.42 21.91
N VAL A 398 -5.88 5.78 20.80
CA VAL A 398 -6.15 6.49 19.56
C VAL A 398 -7.47 7.25 19.73
N ALA A 399 -7.39 8.56 19.91
CA ALA A 399 -8.58 9.40 20.16
C ALA A 399 -9.61 9.20 19.03
N PRO A 400 -10.93 9.12 19.38
CA PRO A 400 -12.01 8.85 18.43
C PRO A 400 -12.17 9.87 17.29
N ARG A 401 -11.34 10.93 17.24
CA ARG A 401 -11.39 12.03 16.28
C ARG A 401 -10.21 12.09 15.32
N HIS A 402 -9.30 11.10 15.38
CA HIS A 402 -8.16 11.04 14.46
C HIS A 402 -8.63 10.58 13.07
N PRO A 403 -8.21 11.20 11.94
CA PRO A 403 -8.56 10.73 10.61
C PRO A 403 -8.16 9.27 10.36
N ALA A 404 -7.02 8.83 10.90
CA ALA A 404 -6.63 7.42 10.91
C ALA A 404 -7.57 6.56 11.76
N PHE A 405 -8.26 7.13 12.78
CA PHE A 405 -9.24 6.40 13.58
C PHE A 405 -10.55 6.15 12.82
N PHE A 406 -11.05 7.12 12.05
CA PHE A 406 -12.22 6.92 11.20
C PHE A 406 -11.91 5.94 10.08
N TRP A 407 -10.76 6.08 9.46
CA TRP A 407 -10.25 5.11 8.50
C TRP A 407 -10.05 3.73 9.14
N TYR A 408 -9.57 3.68 10.38
CA TYR A 408 -9.43 2.44 11.15
C TYR A 408 -10.79 1.86 11.55
N GLN A 409 -11.76 2.67 11.97
CA GLN A 409 -13.13 2.20 12.22
C GLN A 409 -13.79 1.69 10.94
N ASP A 410 -13.51 2.32 9.81
CA ASP A 410 -13.96 1.85 8.48
C ASP A 410 -13.31 0.51 8.12
N VAL A 411 -11.99 0.39 8.31
CA VAL A 411 -11.26 -0.88 8.13
C VAL A 411 -11.71 -1.93 9.14
N LEU A 412 -11.93 -1.57 10.41
CA LEU A 412 -12.50 -2.48 11.40
C LEU A 412 -13.93 -2.88 11.07
N GLN A 413 -14.74 -1.96 10.60
CA GLN A 413 -16.11 -2.24 10.17
C GLN A 413 -16.12 -3.10 8.92
N GLN A 414 -15.25 -2.83 7.95
CA GLN A 414 -15.03 -3.69 6.78
C GLN A 414 -14.46 -5.05 7.21
N ASN A 415 -13.45 -5.10 8.07
CA ASN A 415 -12.92 -6.36 8.58
C ASN A 415 -13.94 -7.14 9.40
N ARG A 416 -14.81 -6.48 10.18
CA ARG A 416 -15.94 -7.14 10.86
C ARG A 416 -16.99 -7.64 9.88
N LEU A 417 -17.25 -6.90 8.79
CA LEU A 417 -18.11 -7.34 7.69
C LEU A 417 -17.47 -8.50 6.93
N TYR A 418 -16.16 -8.43 6.65
CA TYR A 418 -15.42 -9.55 6.05
C TYR A 418 -15.35 -10.75 6.97
N ALA A 419 -15.08 -10.57 8.27
CA ALA A 419 -15.11 -11.66 9.24
C ALA A 419 -16.49 -12.30 9.31
N LYS A 420 -17.57 -11.52 9.39
CA LYS A 420 -18.95 -12.03 9.31
C LYS A 420 -19.24 -12.73 7.99
N HIS A 421 -18.70 -12.22 6.88
CA HIS A 421 -18.85 -12.84 5.57
C HIS A 421 -18.05 -14.14 5.46
N VAL A 422 -16.84 -14.17 6.00
CA VAL A 422 -16.01 -15.39 6.14
C VAL A 422 -16.67 -16.41 7.05
N ASP A 423 -17.24 -16.00 8.18
CA ASP A 423 -18.01 -16.88 9.08
C ASP A 423 -19.28 -17.40 8.40
N TYR A 424 -19.98 -16.58 7.65
CA TYR A 424 -21.11 -16.98 6.82
C TYR A 424 -20.69 -17.99 5.75
N LEU A 425 -19.60 -17.72 5.02
CA LEU A 425 -19.08 -18.63 4.01
C LEU A 425 -18.58 -19.95 4.62
N ASN A 426 -17.89 -19.90 5.75
CA ASN A 426 -17.48 -21.09 6.49
C ASN A 426 -18.70 -21.89 6.96
N GLY A 427 -19.70 -21.23 7.53
CA GLY A 427 -20.97 -21.85 7.91
C GLY A 427 -21.70 -22.48 6.70
N TYR A 428 -21.67 -21.82 5.55
CA TYR A 428 -22.23 -22.33 4.31
C TYR A 428 -21.44 -23.55 3.80
N ILE A 429 -20.10 -23.49 3.81
CA ILE A 429 -19.22 -24.61 3.42
C ILE A 429 -19.44 -25.82 4.35
N VAL A 430 -19.53 -25.61 5.66
CA VAL A 430 -19.81 -26.67 6.62
C VAL A 430 -21.17 -27.34 6.34
N LYS A 431 -22.21 -26.55 6.07
CA LYS A 431 -23.54 -27.07 5.71
C LYS A 431 -23.49 -27.85 4.40
N GLN A 432 -22.78 -27.34 3.39
CA GLN A 432 -22.62 -28.02 2.11
C GLN A 432 -21.82 -29.32 2.25
N ASN A 433 -20.74 -29.32 3.03
CA ASN A 433 -19.96 -30.52 3.30
C ASN A 433 -20.77 -31.57 4.07
N LYS A 434 -21.60 -31.14 5.03
CA LYS A 434 -22.52 -32.05 5.74
C LYS A 434 -23.54 -32.65 4.78
N PHE A 435 -24.17 -31.83 3.94
CA PHE A 435 -25.12 -32.30 2.91
C PHE A 435 -24.48 -33.28 1.93
N LEU A 436 -23.28 -32.96 1.43
CA LEU A 436 -22.54 -33.86 0.53
C LEU A 436 -22.16 -35.18 1.22
N SER A 437 -21.76 -35.14 2.48
CA SER A 437 -21.44 -36.35 3.26
C SER A 437 -22.65 -37.23 3.50
N GLU A 438 -23.81 -36.64 3.78
CA GLU A 438 -25.09 -37.36 3.92
C GLU A 438 -25.54 -37.98 2.58
N GLU A 439 -25.34 -37.26 1.49
CA GLU A 439 -25.71 -37.77 0.14
C GLU A 439 -24.74 -38.86 -0.33
N ILE A 440 -23.45 -38.75 -0.04
CA ILE A 440 -22.45 -39.80 -0.26
C ILE A 440 -22.80 -41.06 0.58
N ALA A 441 -23.19 -40.88 1.83
CA ALA A 441 -23.62 -42.01 2.66
C ALA A 441 -24.85 -42.71 2.10
N ARG A 442 -25.87 -41.96 1.66
CA ARG A 442 -27.07 -42.52 0.98
C ARG A 442 -26.74 -43.27 -0.31
N LEU A 443 -25.83 -42.71 -1.12
CA LEU A 443 -25.37 -43.33 -2.34
C LEU A 443 -24.60 -44.62 -2.05
N ASN A 444 -23.72 -44.62 -1.04
CA ASN A 444 -23.00 -45.82 -0.64
C ASN A 444 -23.95 -46.92 -0.14
N GLU A 445 -24.95 -46.57 0.67
CA GLU A 445 -25.97 -47.52 1.14
C GLU A 445 -26.79 -48.08 -0.03
N PHE A 446 -27.22 -47.22 -0.95
CA PHE A 446 -27.95 -47.66 -2.17
C PHE A 446 -27.11 -48.60 -3.05
N TYR A 447 -25.82 -48.25 -3.29
CA TYR A 447 -24.96 -49.11 -4.12
C TYR A 447 -24.52 -50.36 -3.39
N SER A 448 -24.32 -50.35 -2.07
CA SER A 448 -24.04 -51.57 -1.29
C SER A 448 -25.22 -52.55 -1.36
N GLY A 449 -26.45 -52.08 -1.18
CA GLY A 449 -27.64 -52.90 -1.35
C GLY A 449 -27.79 -53.47 -2.76
N HIS A 450 -27.47 -52.70 -3.79
CA HIS A 450 -27.47 -53.17 -5.18
C HIS A 450 -26.38 -54.21 -5.47
N ILE A 451 -25.19 -54.02 -4.91
CA ILE A 451 -24.07 -54.97 -5.02
C ILE A 451 -24.41 -56.27 -4.32
N GLU A 452 -25.01 -56.22 -3.12
CA GLU A 452 -25.48 -57.41 -2.41
C GLU A 452 -26.58 -58.14 -3.20
N HIS A 453 -27.52 -57.40 -3.77
CA HIS A 453 -28.56 -57.97 -4.63
C HIS A 453 -27.98 -58.65 -5.89
N LEU A 454 -27.02 -57.99 -6.57
CA LEU A 454 -26.33 -58.56 -7.73
C LEU A 454 -25.48 -59.78 -7.33
N ASN A 455 -24.82 -59.77 -6.19
CA ASN A 455 -24.08 -60.91 -5.68
C ASN A 455 -25.02 -62.09 -5.32
N SER A 456 -26.21 -61.81 -4.78
CA SER A 456 -27.27 -62.83 -4.56
C SER A 456 -27.72 -63.44 -5.85
N ILE A 457 -27.97 -62.66 -6.91
CA ILE A 457 -28.32 -63.15 -8.22
C ILE A 457 -27.20 -64.01 -8.84
N ILE A 458 -25.95 -63.56 -8.72
CA ILE A 458 -24.78 -64.29 -9.21
C ILE A 458 -24.63 -65.63 -8.48
N ASN A 459 -24.82 -65.62 -7.16
CA ASN A 459 -24.77 -66.86 -6.37
C ASN A 459 -25.93 -67.84 -6.68
N GLN A 460 -27.14 -67.31 -6.94
CA GLN A 460 -28.29 -68.14 -7.38
C GLN A 460 -28.10 -68.68 -8.79
N THR A 461 -27.45 -67.91 -9.68
CA THR A 461 -27.21 -68.41 -11.08
C THR A 461 -25.98 -69.31 -11.17
N SER A 462 -24.99 -69.16 -10.25
CA SER A 462 -23.86 -70.10 -10.20
C SER A 462 -24.19 -71.47 -9.62
N GLY A 463 -25.34 -71.61 -8.95
CA GLY A 463 -25.88 -72.87 -8.48
C GLY A 463 -26.57 -73.71 -9.55
N LEU A 464 -26.81 -73.18 -10.75
CA LEU A 464 -27.38 -73.95 -11.90
C LEU A 464 -26.27 -74.63 -12.69
N SER A 465 -25.98 -75.86 -12.32
CA SER A 465 -25.10 -76.75 -13.03
C SER A 465 -25.74 -77.10 -14.42
N VAL A 466 -25.24 -76.41 -15.46
CA VAL A 466 -25.49 -76.84 -16.83
C VAL A 466 -24.49 -77.96 -17.16
N ARG A 467 -24.93 -79.19 -17.14
CA ARG A 467 -24.20 -80.32 -17.71
C ARG A 467 -24.12 -80.15 -19.23
N GLY A 468 -22.93 -80.11 -19.74
CA GLY A 468 -22.56 -80.57 -21.07
C GLY A 468 -22.62 -79.53 -22.19
N VAL A 469 -21.48 -78.85 -22.50
CA VAL A 469 -20.91 -78.77 -23.85
C VAL A 469 -19.39 -78.36 -23.66
N PRO A 470 -18.42 -79.05 -24.25
CA PRO A 470 -17.01 -78.70 -24.13
C PRO A 470 -16.63 -77.72 -25.23
N GLY A 471 -15.90 -76.67 -24.86
CA GLY A 471 -15.17 -75.84 -25.82
C GLY A 471 -15.39 -74.34 -25.73
N ASN A 472 -14.63 -73.65 -24.91
CA ASN A 472 -13.82 -72.45 -25.16
C ASN A 472 -13.69 -71.52 -23.92
N PRO A 473 -12.56 -71.34 -23.35
CA PRO A 473 -12.38 -70.49 -22.18
C PRO A 473 -11.94 -69.11 -22.61
N ARG A 474 -12.88 -68.23 -22.91
CA ARG A 474 -12.62 -66.77 -22.89
C ARG A 474 -13.74 -66.08 -22.10
N ARG A 475 -13.65 -66.18 -20.77
CA ARG A 475 -14.37 -65.24 -19.88
C ARG A 475 -13.79 -63.86 -20.04
N ARG A 476 -14.49 -62.95 -20.70
CA ARG A 476 -14.21 -61.52 -20.60
C ARG A 476 -14.49 -61.06 -19.16
N ARG A 477 -13.46 -60.81 -18.38
CA ARG A 477 -13.58 -59.99 -17.19
C ARG A 477 -14.01 -58.60 -17.67
N MET A 478 -15.19 -58.16 -17.27
CA MET A 478 -15.60 -56.76 -17.43
C MET A 478 -14.64 -55.91 -16.62
N THR A 479 -13.88 -55.06 -17.28
CA THR A 479 -12.96 -54.14 -16.60
C THR A 479 -13.75 -53.07 -15.86
N LEU A 480 -13.22 -52.58 -14.75
CA LEU A 480 -13.78 -51.49 -13.92
C LEU A 480 -14.21 -50.29 -14.80
N GLY A 481 -13.48 -50.03 -15.89
CA GLY A 481 -13.78 -48.98 -16.86
C GLY A 481 -15.12 -49.17 -17.61
N ALA A 482 -15.47 -50.42 -17.99
CA ALA A 482 -16.76 -50.70 -18.64
C ALA A 482 -17.96 -50.57 -17.68
N ALA A 483 -17.76 -50.83 -16.39
CA ALA A 483 -18.76 -50.59 -15.34
C ALA A 483 -18.95 -49.10 -15.07
N MET A 484 -17.86 -48.33 -15.03
CA MET A 484 -17.87 -46.85 -14.87
C MET A 484 -18.52 -46.14 -16.05
N GLN A 485 -18.28 -46.61 -17.29
CA GLN A 485 -18.86 -46.02 -18.49
C GLN A 485 -20.40 -46.18 -18.52
N ARG A 486 -20.94 -47.31 -18.04
CA ARG A 486 -22.39 -47.51 -17.88
C ARG A 486 -22.99 -46.60 -16.79
N LEU A 487 -22.24 -46.27 -15.77
CA LEU A 487 -22.66 -45.33 -14.71
C LEU A 487 -22.78 -43.91 -15.24
N VAL A 488 -21.86 -43.47 -16.09
CA VAL A 488 -21.88 -42.15 -16.74
C VAL A 488 -23.00 -42.06 -17.79
N GLU A 489 -23.38 -43.15 -18.40
CA GLU A 489 -24.48 -43.21 -19.36
C GLU A 489 -25.88 -43.27 -18.71
N ASN A 490 -25.96 -43.49 -17.40
CA ASN A 490 -27.23 -43.55 -16.68
C ASN A 490 -27.90 -42.17 -16.60
N PRO A 491 -29.14 -41.99 -17.10
CA PRO A 491 -29.86 -40.73 -17.10
C PRO A 491 -30.12 -40.15 -15.69
N ALA A 492 -30.23 -41.02 -14.67
CA ALA A 492 -30.43 -40.58 -13.27
C ALA A 492 -29.16 -39.96 -12.68
N ALA A 493 -27.98 -40.55 -12.93
CA ALA A 493 -26.69 -40.01 -12.50
C ALA A 493 -26.39 -38.67 -13.19
N ARG A 494 -26.73 -38.50 -14.46
CA ARG A 494 -26.60 -37.24 -15.19
C ARG A 494 -27.56 -36.14 -14.68
N ARG A 495 -28.77 -36.49 -14.21
CA ARG A 495 -29.69 -35.53 -13.58
C ARG A 495 -29.20 -35.05 -12.23
N LEU A 496 -28.62 -35.95 -11.43
CA LEU A 496 -28.07 -35.62 -10.12
C LEU A 496 -26.84 -34.71 -10.25
N GLY A 497 -25.91 -35.03 -11.17
CA GLY A 497 -24.75 -34.17 -11.45
C GLY A 497 -25.13 -32.77 -11.92
N ARG A 498 -26.20 -32.63 -12.74
CA ARG A 498 -26.73 -31.31 -13.14
C ARG A 498 -27.37 -30.54 -11.99
N LYS A 499 -28.07 -31.21 -11.07
CA LYS A 499 -28.64 -30.54 -9.86
C LYS A 499 -27.54 -30.02 -8.92
N ILE A 500 -26.48 -30.81 -8.68
CA ILE A 500 -25.35 -30.41 -7.85
C ILE A 500 -24.62 -29.23 -8.47
N THR A 501 -24.34 -29.23 -9.77
CA THR A 501 -23.65 -28.11 -10.44
C THR A 501 -24.52 -26.86 -10.59
N ALA A 502 -25.84 -26.97 -10.57
CA ALA A 502 -26.76 -25.84 -10.63
C ALA A 502 -26.96 -25.14 -9.27
N SER A 503 -26.67 -25.81 -8.15
CA SER A 503 -26.78 -25.26 -6.79
C SER A 503 -25.50 -24.59 -6.30
N LEU A 504 -24.42 -24.62 -7.09
CA LEU A 504 -23.13 -23.99 -6.73
C LEU A 504 -22.97 -22.61 -7.36
N PRO A 505 -22.34 -21.64 -6.68
CA PRO A 505 -21.99 -20.34 -7.26
C PRO A 505 -21.18 -20.51 -8.56
N ALA A 506 -21.45 -19.68 -9.56
CA ALA A 506 -20.95 -19.79 -10.93
C ALA A 506 -19.43 -20.07 -11.08
N PRO A 507 -18.52 -19.51 -10.26
CA PRO A 507 -17.09 -19.82 -10.37
C PRO A 507 -16.71 -21.23 -9.89
N ILE A 508 -17.45 -21.79 -8.91
CA ILE A 508 -17.20 -23.11 -8.33
C ILE A 508 -17.78 -24.20 -9.24
N GLY A 509 -18.96 -23.98 -9.80
CA GLY A 509 -19.60 -24.88 -10.73
C GLY A 509 -18.78 -25.12 -12.01
N LYS A 510 -18.08 -24.10 -12.53
CA LYS A 510 -17.16 -24.24 -13.68
C LYS A 510 -15.91 -25.08 -13.33
N ARG A 511 -15.30 -24.93 -12.15
CA ARG A 511 -14.13 -25.71 -11.74
C ARG A 511 -14.46 -27.19 -11.48
N ILE A 512 -15.62 -27.48 -10.91
CA ILE A 512 -16.06 -28.86 -10.68
C ILE A 512 -16.37 -29.52 -12.03
N LYS A 513 -17.02 -28.84 -12.98
CA LYS A 513 -17.20 -29.34 -14.33
C LYS A 513 -15.89 -29.70 -15.03
N SER A 514 -14.88 -28.79 -14.92
CA SER A 514 -13.54 -29.03 -15.49
C SER A 514 -12.82 -30.19 -14.80
N GLY A 515 -12.93 -30.32 -13.48
CA GLY A 515 -12.30 -31.38 -12.70
C GLY A 515 -12.92 -32.77 -12.99
N VAL A 516 -14.25 -32.86 -13.14
CA VAL A 516 -14.95 -34.08 -13.47
C VAL A 516 -14.67 -34.52 -14.93
N ILE A 517 -14.58 -33.58 -15.86
CA ILE A 517 -14.18 -33.85 -17.25
C ILE A 517 -12.73 -34.33 -17.32
N LEU A 518 -11.80 -33.71 -16.58
CA LEU A 518 -10.39 -34.13 -16.51
C LEU A 518 -10.19 -35.51 -15.85
N MET A 519 -11.07 -35.90 -14.91
CA MET A 519 -11.04 -37.25 -14.34
C MET A 519 -11.58 -38.30 -15.36
N LEU A 520 -12.55 -37.94 -16.18
CA LEU A 520 -13.09 -38.82 -17.19
C LEU A 520 -12.16 -39.01 -18.39
N ASP A 521 -11.32 -38.03 -18.72
CA ASP A 521 -10.32 -38.13 -19.80
C ASP A 521 -9.04 -38.89 -19.40
N ARG A 522 -8.87 -39.25 -18.14
CA ARG A 522 -7.70 -40.02 -17.63
C ARG A 522 -8.00 -41.51 -17.36
N PHE A 523 -9.23 -41.96 -17.57
CA PHE A 523 -9.65 -43.36 -17.49
C PHE A 523 -10.30 -43.82 -18.81
#